data_c09dd0cfac23ef622d1eabc473a433bf
#
_entry.id   c09dd0cfac23ef622d1eabc473a433bf
#
_cell.length_a   1.000
_cell.length_b   1.000
_cell.length_c   1.000
_cell.angle_alpha   90.00
_cell.angle_beta   90.00
_cell.angle_gamma   90.00
#
_symmetry.space_group_name_H-M   'P 1'
#
loop_
_entity.id
_entity.type
_entity.pdbx_description
1 polymer ?
#
loop_
_entity_poly.entity_id
_entity_poly.type
_entity_poly.pdbx_seq_one_letter_code
_entity_poly.pdbx_strand_id
1 'polypeptide(L)'
;MIRLLRVAVWSLGAALLAGCSGLKTYPDTSPKNLFVKTEASSGSAFARVRVAVHIHQVDANCRAEYLGTVQLNEPSVEIGIPVDRLSFLEFSFFSSSFLGGSSGTIHYTTLLRPRAGHTYDATARYAEGIYHVVIRESDPRQRAGREIERRGLDECGRRA
;
A
#
# COMPACT_ATOMS: atom_id res chain seq x y z
N MET A 1 26.93 -44.32 -20.44
CA MET A 1 25.93 -44.04 -19.35
C MET A 1 26.25 -42.84 -18.45
N ILE A 2 27.45 -42.25 -18.43
CA ILE A 2 27.84 -41.19 -17.48
C ILE A 2 27.43 -39.76 -17.92
N ARG A 3 27.13 -39.56 -19.20
CA ARG A 3 26.77 -38.21 -19.72
C ARG A 3 25.32 -37.77 -19.49
N LEU A 4 24.40 -38.71 -19.29
CA LEU A 4 22.98 -38.42 -19.01
C LEU A 4 22.72 -37.98 -17.55
N LEU A 5 23.58 -38.37 -16.62
CA LEU A 5 23.43 -38.01 -15.21
C LEU A 5 23.80 -36.55 -14.90
N ARG A 6 24.65 -35.92 -15.76
CA ARG A 6 25.11 -34.53 -15.53
C ARG A 6 24.08 -33.49 -15.94
N VAL A 7 23.17 -33.80 -16.86
CA VAL A 7 22.13 -32.86 -17.32
C VAL A 7 20.98 -32.77 -16.33
N ALA A 8 20.67 -33.89 -15.63
CA ALA A 8 19.58 -33.93 -14.66
C ALA A 8 19.85 -33.12 -13.38
N VAL A 9 21.13 -32.94 -12.98
CA VAL A 9 21.48 -32.19 -11.77
C VAL A 9 21.39 -30.67 -11.97
N TRP A 10 21.58 -30.19 -13.20
CA TRP A 10 21.48 -28.75 -13.52
C TRP A 10 20.03 -28.23 -13.60
N SER A 11 19.08 -29.09 -13.97
CA SER A 11 17.66 -28.72 -14.06
C SER A 11 16.98 -28.66 -12.69
N LEU A 12 17.48 -29.33 -11.68
CA LEU A 12 16.92 -29.29 -10.31
C LEU A 12 17.33 -28.02 -9.54
N GLY A 13 18.47 -27.43 -9.87
CA GLY A 13 18.98 -26.19 -9.22
C GLY A 13 18.22 -24.91 -9.61
N ALA A 14 17.62 -24.88 -10.80
CA ALA A 14 16.93 -23.69 -11.30
C ALA A 14 15.51 -23.51 -10.71
N ALA A 15 14.91 -24.57 -10.21
CA ALA A 15 13.54 -24.54 -9.66
C ALA A 15 13.43 -23.95 -8.23
N LEU A 16 14.57 -23.80 -7.52
CA LEU A 16 14.58 -23.35 -6.13
C LEU A 16 14.72 -21.83 -5.97
N LEU A 17 14.91 -21.08 -7.05
CA LEU A 17 15.07 -19.62 -7.00
C LEU A 17 13.77 -18.84 -7.24
N ALA A 18 12.64 -19.49 -7.49
CA ALA A 18 11.34 -18.87 -7.69
C ALA A 18 10.55 -18.59 -6.39
N GLY A 19 11.20 -18.68 -5.24
CA GLY A 19 10.56 -18.48 -3.96
C GLY A 19 11.00 -17.20 -3.27
N CYS A 20 10.04 -16.33 -3.01
CA CYS A 20 10.04 -15.23 -2.04
C CYS A 20 10.12 -13.82 -2.61
N SER A 21 9.12 -13.39 -3.33
CA SER A 21 8.62 -12.03 -3.19
C SER A 21 7.39 -12.08 -2.27
N GLY A 22 7.61 -11.96 -0.96
CA GLY A 22 6.61 -12.25 0.07
C GLY A 22 5.43 -11.27 0.18
N LEU A 23 5.24 -10.36 -0.76
CA LEU A 23 4.10 -9.44 -0.76
C LEU A 23 3.11 -9.83 -1.85
N LYS A 24 1.93 -10.24 -1.44
CA LYS A 24 0.80 -10.46 -2.35
C LYS A 24 0.46 -9.13 -3.04
N THR A 25 0.49 -9.12 -4.37
CA THR A 25 0.02 -7.96 -5.15
C THR A 25 -1.49 -7.82 -5.00
N TYR A 26 -1.95 -6.58 -4.81
CA TYR A 26 -3.38 -6.30 -4.77
C TYR A 26 -4.00 -6.53 -6.16
N PRO A 27 -5.10 -7.28 -6.28
CA PRO A 27 -5.66 -7.67 -7.58
C PRO A 27 -6.28 -6.50 -8.37
N ASP A 28 -6.64 -5.40 -7.70
CA ASP A 28 -7.10 -4.13 -8.28
C ASP A 28 -8.19 -4.28 -9.36
N THR A 29 -9.19 -5.09 -9.07
CA THR A 29 -10.27 -5.43 -10.00
C THR A 29 -11.48 -4.49 -9.95
N SER A 30 -11.54 -3.59 -8.96
CA SER A 30 -12.60 -2.60 -8.80
C SER A 30 -12.37 -1.37 -9.68
N PRO A 31 -13.42 -0.61 -10.04
CA PRO A 31 -13.26 0.69 -10.69
C PRO A 31 -12.36 1.62 -9.85
N LYS A 32 -11.51 2.40 -10.52
CA LYS A 32 -10.57 3.33 -9.88
C LYS A 32 -11.31 4.42 -9.13
N ASN A 33 -11.05 4.53 -7.85
CA ASN A 33 -11.69 5.50 -6.97
C ASN A 33 -10.77 6.07 -5.88
N LEU A 34 -9.56 5.51 -5.71
CA LEU A 34 -8.52 6.05 -4.84
C LEU A 34 -7.31 6.46 -5.70
N PHE A 35 -7.00 7.76 -5.70
CA PHE A 35 -5.90 8.39 -6.43
C PHE A 35 -4.83 8.78 -5.45
N VAL A 36 -3.66 8.13 -5.51
CA VAL A 36 -2.58 8.36 -4.56
C VAL A 36 -1.45 9.14 -5.23
N LYS A 37 -1.16 10.33 -4.72
CA LYS A 37 0.05 11.08 -5.05
C LYS A 37 1.13 10.79 -4.03
N THR A 38 2.34 10.49 -4.52
CA THR A 38 3.49 10.20 -3.67
C THR A 38 4.52 11.33 -3.80
N GLU A 39 4.82 11.97 -2.67
CA GLU A 39 5.84 13.02 -2.54
C GLU A 39 6.88 12.54 -1.51
N ALA A 40 7.72 11.59 -1.92
CA ALA A 40 8.74 11.03 -1.05
C ALA A 40 10.13 11.51 -1.46
N SER A 41 10.77 12.28 -0.59
CA SER A 41 12.17 12.68 -0.76
C SER A 41 12.99 12.23 0.44
N SER A 42 14.15 11.65 0.20
CA SER A 42 15.03 11.19 1.27
C SER A 42 15.89 12.31 1.86
N GLY A 43 15.91 13.50 1.26
CA GLY A 43 16.84 14.58 1.64
C GLY A 43 18.32 14.25 1.46
N SER A 44 18.65 13.01 1.07
CA SER A 44 20.01 12.51 0.90
C SER A 44 20.14 11.64 -0.35
N ALA A 45 21.20 11.84 -1.12
CA ALA A 45 21.51 11.02 -2.30
C ALA A 45 21.79 9.54 -1.94
N PHE A 46 22.07 9.25 -0.68
CA PHE A 46 22.41 7.91 -0.18
C PHE A 46 21.28 7.22 0.57
N ALA A 47 20.12 7.83 0.66
CA ALA A 47 18.95 7.25 1.28
C ALA A 47 17.87 6.98 0.22
N ARG A 48 17.13 5.90 0.39
CA ARG A 48 15.98 5.57 -0.45
C ARG A 48 14.73 5.46 0.40
N VAL A 49 13.65 6.00 -0.09
CA VAL A 49 12.33 5.84 0.50
C VAL A 49 11.46 5.05 -0.48
N ARG A 50 10.83 4.00 0.00
CA ARG A 50 9.79 3.27 -0.73
C ARG A 50 8.48 3.46 0.00
N VAL A 51 7.44 3.70 -0.76
CA VAL A 51 6.10 3.84 -0.21
C VAL A 51 5.22 2.75 -0.80
N ALA A 52 4.41 2.13 0.03
CA ALA A 52 3.43 1.16 -0.40
C ALA A 52 2.13 1.34 0.37
N VAL A 53 1.03 0.87 -0.22
CA VAL A 53 -0.27 0.76 0.44
C VAL A 53 -0.64 -0.71 0.56
N HIS A 54 -0.85 -1.18 1.78
CA HIS A 54 -1.41 -2.49 2.08
C HIS A 54 -2.91 -2.34 2.27
N ILE A 55 -3.67 -3.15 1.56
CA ILE A 55 -5.11 -3.06 1.51
C ILE A 55 -5.71 -4.28 2.17
N HIS A 56 -6.58 -4.05 3.15
CA HIS A 56 -7.28 -5.09 3.87
C HIS A 56 -8.79 -4.87 3.74
N GLN A 57 -9.55 -5.94 3.59
CA GLN A 57 -10.99 -5.94 3.75
C GLN A 57 -11.32 -6.14 5.23
N VAL A 58 -12.25 -5.33 5.76
CA VAL A 58 -12.69 -5.46 7.16
C VAL A 58 -14.10 -6.02 7.19
N ASP A 59 -14.29 -7.09 7.96
CA ASP A 59 -15.59 -7.74 8.15
C ASP A 59 -16.44 -7.05 9.24
N ALA A 60 -17.66 -7.54 9.44
CA ALA A 60 -18.57 -7.00 10.47
C ALA A 60 -18.07 -7.20 11.91
N ASN A 61 -17.12 -8.12 12.11
CA ASN A 61 -16.49 -8.39 13.41
C ASN A 61 -15.16 -7.62 13.58
N CYS A 62 -14.89 -6.66 12.71
CA CYS A 62 -13.66 -5.86 12.70
C CYS A 62 -12.38 -6.68 12.48
N ARG A 63 -12.47 -7.81 11.81
CA ARG A 63 -11.31 -8.58 11.39
C ARG A 63 -10.85 -8.09 10.02
N ALA A 64 -9.56 -7.81 9.92
CA ALA A 64 -8.93 -7.36 8.69
C ALA A 64 -8.35 -8.57 7.94
N GLU A 65 -8.82 -8.81 6.72
CA GLU A 65 -8.26 -9.78 5.79
C GLU A 65 -7.35 -9.07 4.79
N TYR A 66 -6.09 -9.46 4.72
CA TYR A 66 -5.13 -8.87 3.79
C TYR A 66 -5.44 -9.25 2.33
N LEU A 67 -5.76 -8.26 1.52
CA LEU A 67 -6.05 -8.43 0.10
C LEU A 67 -4.80 -8.31 -0.77
N GLY A 68 -3.85 -7.46 -0.41
CA GLY A 68 -2.61 -7.28 -1.14
C GLY A 68 -2.00 -5.90 -0.97
N THR A 69 -0.87 -5.69 -1.66
CA THR A 69 -0.09 -4.45 -1.63
C THR A 69 -0.03 -3.81 -3.01
N VAL A 70 -0.11 -2.49 -3.05
CA VAL A 70 0.21 -1.65 -4.19
C VAL A 70 1.49 -0.88 -3.87
N GLN A 71 2.52 -1.03 -4.72
CA GLN A 71 3.74 -0.23 -4.62
C GLN A 71 3.51 1.14 -5.24
N LEU A 72 3.84 2.19 -4.51
CA LEU A 72 3.70 3.58 -4.96
C LEU A 72 5.03 4.06 -5.58
N ASN A 73 5.47 3.37 -6.63
CA ASN A 73 6.75 3.64 -7.31
C ASN A 73 6.65 4.81 -8.31
N GLU A 74 5.44 5.22 -8.65
CA GLU A 74 5.15 6.34 -9.54
C GLU A 74 4.65 7.54 -8.75
N PRO A 75 4.79 8.77 -9.28
CA PRO A 75 4.30 9.98 -8.61
C PRO A 75 2.79 9.98 -8.37
N SER A 76 2.05 9.25 -9.18
CA SER A 76 0.59 9.06 -9.03
C SER A 76 0.20 7.64 -9.38
N VAL A 77 -0.58 7.01 -8.53
CA VAL A 77 -1.10 5.64 -8.71
C VAL A 77 -2.60 5.64 -8.46
N GLU A 78 -3.34 4.97 -9.35
CA GLU A 78 -4.79 4.82 -9.27
C GLU A 78 -5.15 3.42 -8.77
N ILE A 79 -5.98 3.34 -7.75
CA ILE A 79 -6.35 2.08 -7.08
C ILE A 79 -7.87 1.95 -7.03
N GLY A 80 -8.39 0.76 -7.34
CA GLY A 80 -9.80 0.44 -7.21
C GLY A 80 -10.10 -0.19 -5.84
N ILE A 81 -10.69 0.56 -4.93
CA ILE A 81 -11.15 0.03 -3.63
C ILE A 81 -12.64 -0.34 -3.74
N PRO A 82 -13.07 -1.54 -3.28
CA PRO A 82 -14.46 -1.95 -3.33
C PRO A 82 -15.39 -0.96 -2.62
N VAL A 83 -16.43 -0.49 -3.33
CA VAL A 83 -17.43 0.42 -2.76
C VAL A 83 -18.30 -0.28 -1.73
N ASP A 84 -18.84 0.49 -0.78
CA ASP A 84 -19.73 0.05 0.31
C ASP A 84 -19.15 -1.02 1.25
N ARG A 85 -17.87 -1.35 1.08
CA ARG A 85 -17.12 -2.24 1.98
C ARG A 85 -16.13 -1.45 2.82
N LEU A 86 -16.02 -1.84 4.08
CA LEU A 86 -15.00 -1.24 4.96
C LEU A 86 -13.64 -1.82 4.60
N SER A 87 -12.72 -0.93 4.25
CA SER A 87 -11.32 -1.26 3.98
C SER A 87 -10.43 -0.63 5.04
N PHE A 88 -9.37 -1.33 5.41
CA PHE A 88 -8.31 -0.80 6.25
C PHE A 88 -7.09 -0.60 5.35
N LEU A 89 -6.66 0.64 5.23
CA LEU A 89 -5.53 1.06 4.42
C LEU A 89 -4.33 1.31 5.33
N GLU A 90 -3.21 0.70 5.01
CA GLU A 90 -1.95 0.89 5.71
C GLU A 90 -0.89 1.39 4.74
N PHE A 91 -0.54 2.66 4.84
CA PHE A 91 0.56 3.26 4.09
C PHE A 91 1.86 2.98 4.83
N SER A 92 2.78 2.28 4.21
CA SER A 92 4.10 1.97 4.76
C SER A 92 5.17 2.81 4.06
N PHE A 93 6.02 3.46 4.86
CA PHE A 93 7.17 4.25 4.41
C PHE A 93 8.42 3.52 4.89
N PHE A 94 9.07 2.83 3.98
CA PHE A 94 10.34 2.18 4.26
C PHE A 94 11.49 3.10 3.86
N SER A 95 12.29 3.50 4.81
CA SER A 95 13.53 4.25 4.58
C SER A 95 14.75 3.39 4.83
N SER A 96 15.74 3.49 3.95
CA SER A 96 17.04 2.82 4.13
C SER A 96 18.16 3.78 3.77
N SER A 97 19.22 3.80 4.60
CA SER A 97 20.44 4.55 4.37
C SER A 97 21.58 3.60 4.04
N PHE A 98 22.27 3.86 2.93
CA PHE A 98 23.39 3.03 2.49
C PHE A 98 24.66 3.25 3.37
N LEU A 99 24.86 4.45 3.87
CA LEU A 99 26.06 4.81 4.65
C LEU A 99 25.94 4.53 6.15
N GLY A 100 24.73 4.41 6.68
CA GLY A 100 24.51 4.28 8.14
C GLY A 100 23.97 2.93 8.58
N GLY A 101 23.69 1.99 7.67
CA GLY A 101 23.13 0.67 7.99
C GLY A 101 21.77 0.70 8.69
N SER A 102 21.15 1.88 8.83
CA SER A 102 19.84 2.02 9.46
C SER A 102 18.73 1.88 8.43
N SER A 103 17.76 1.06 8.76
CA SER A 103 16.49 0.98 8.02
C SER A 103 15.33 1.03 8.99
N GLY A 104 14.23 1.63 8.57
CA GLY A 104 13.03 1.72 9.39
C GLY A 104 11.79 1.73 8.53
N THR A 105 10.70 1.23 9.09
CA THR A 105 9.38 1.32 8.46
C THR A 105 8.45 2.06 9.40
N ILE A 106 7.72 3.02 8.84
CA ILE A 106 6.70 3.78 9.54
C ILE A 106 5.37 3.52 8.85
N HIS A 107 4.32 3.37 9.64
CA HIS A 107 2.99 3.06 9.14
C HIS A 107 1.99 4.16 9.48
N TYR A 108 1.22 4.56 8.47
CA TYR A 108 0.00 5.34 8.64
C TYR A 108 -1.18 4.46 8.28
N THR A 109 -2.15 4.37 9.18
CA THR A 109 -3.32 3.50 9.00
C THR A 109 -4.60 4.30 9.03
N THR A 110 -5.60 3.91 8.22
CA THR A 110 -6.94 4.47 8.30
C THR A 110 -8.00 3.49 7.82
N LEU A 111 -9.22 3.66 8.35
CA LEU A 111 -10.42 2.97 7.87
C LEU A 111 -11.08 3.83 6.80
N LEU A 112 -11.43 3.22 5.68
CA LEU A 112 -12.13 3.84 4.57
C LEU A 112 -13.29 2.96 4.13
N ARG A 113 -14.49 3.55 4.02
CA ARG A 113 -15.64 2.93 3.36
C ARG A 113 -15.98 3.74 2.11
N PRO A 114 -15.47 3.36 0.93
CA PRO A 114 -15.72 4.10 -0.29
C PRO A 114 -17.20 4.07 -0.65
N ARG A 115 -17.73 5.22 -1.05
CA ARG A 115 -19.10 5.37 -1.52
C ARG A 115 -19.17 5.29 -3.03
N ALA A 116 -20.23 4.75 -3.56
CA ALA A 116 -20.47 4.71 -5.02
C ALA A 116 -20.48 6.13 -5.59
N GLY A 117 -19.77 6.34 -6.70
CA GLY A 117 -19.66 7.64 -7.37
C GLY A 117 -18.75 8.67 -6.71
N HIS A 118 -18.14 8.39 -5.56
CA HIS A 118 -17.17 9.26 -4.91
C HIS A 118 -15.75 8.88 -5.32
N THR A 119 -14.84 9.85 -5.29
CA THR A 119 -13.41 9.66 -5.46
C THR A 119 -12.65 10.08 -4.21
N TYR A 120 -11.48 9.50 -4.02
CA TYR A 120 -10.63 9.69 -2.86
C TYR A 120 -9.24 10.08 -3.32
N ASP A 121 -8.80 11.29 -2.99
CA ASP A 121 -7.47 11.80 -3.31
C ASP A 121 -6.59 11.67 -2.07
N ALA A 122 -5.58 10.81 -2.15
CA ALA A 122 -4.61 10.61 -1.09
C ALA A 122 -3.28 11.26 -1.47
N THR A 123 -2.68 12.00 -0.54
CA THR A 123 -1.29 12.48 -0.66
C THR A 123 -0.45 11.81 0.41
N ALA A 124 0.52 11.00 -0.02
CA ALA A 124 1.49 10.34 0.84
C ALA A 124 2.83 11.07 0.73
N ARG A 125 3.20 11.82 1.76
CA ARG A 125 4.39 12.64 1.80
C ARG A 125 5.39 12.13 2.81
N TYR A 126 6.66 12.11 2.43
CA TYR A 126 7.78 11.85 3.32
C TYR A 126 8.91 12.83 3.02
N ALA A 127 9.30 13.62 4.00
CA ALA A 127 10.42 14.56 3.92
C ALA A 127 11.11 14.66 5.29
N GLU A 128 12.44 14.61 5.32
CA GLU A 128 13.26 14.85 6.53
C GLU A 128 12.87 13.98 7.74
N GLY A 129 12.48 12.72 7.51
CA GLY A 129 12.05 11.82 8.58
C GLY A 129 10.59 11.99 9.02
N ILE A 130 9.87 12.97 8.47
CA ILE A 130 8.46 13.22 8.75
C ILE A 130 7.62 12.61 7.64
N TYR A 131 6.61 11.86 8.01
CA TYR A 131 5.61 11.33 7.09
C TYR A 131 4.25 11.94 7.36
N HIS A 132 3.49 12.12 6.31
CA HIS A 132 2.15 12.69 6.37
C HIS A 132 1.27 12.05 5.29
N VAL A 133 0.09 11.59 5.67
CA VAL A 133 -0.91 11.09 4.72
C VAL A 133 -2.20 11.86 4.95
N VAL A 134 -2.72 12.45 3.89
CA VAL A 134 -4.04 13.09 3.87
C VAL A 134 -4.88 12.39 2.84
N ILE A 135 -6.10 12.04 3.18
CA ILE A 135 -7.08 11.49 2.24
C ILE A 135 -8.27 12.43 2.21
N ARG A 136 -8.70 12.83 1.02
CA ARG A 136 -9.87 13.68 0.81
C ARG A 136 -10.90 12.95 -0.04
N GLU A 137 -12.12 12.92 0.44
CA GLU A 137 -13.28 12.43 -0.30
C GLU A 137 -13.85 13.57 -1.14
N SER A 138 -14.07 13.30 -2.42
CA SER A 138 -14.74 14.21 -3.37
C SER A 138 -16.08 13.60 -3.77
N ASP A 139 -17.16 14.35 -3.51
CA ASP A 139 -18.50 14.05 -4.00
C ASP A 139 -18.74 14.86 -5.28
N PRO A 140 -19.11 14.27 -6.41
CA PRO A 140 -19.37 15.00 -7.65
C PRO A 140 -20.51 16.05 -7.53
N ARG A 141 -21.31 15.97 -6.47
CA ARG A 141 -22.40 16.92 -6.17
C ARG A 141 -21.95 18.08 -5.26
N GLN A 142 -20.76 18.00 -4.69
CA GLN A 142 -20.23 19.00 -3.76
C GLN A 142 -18.92 19.62 -4.29
N ARG A 143 -18.80 20.94 -4.19
CA ARG A 143 -17.61 21.66 -4.68
C ARG A 143 -16.36 21.49 -3.80
N ALA A 144 -16.53 21.14 -2.53
CA ALA A 144 -15.43 21.00 -1.58
C ALA A 144 -15.29 19.54 -1.15
N GLY A 145 -14.10 19.00 -1.30
CA GLY A 145 -13.75 17.68 -0.76
C GLY A 145 -13.68 17.71 0.76
N ARG A 146 -14.03 16.60 1.40
CA ARG A 146 -13.96 16.40 2.85
C ARG A 146 -12.71 15.58 3.19
N GLU A 147 -11.91 16.04 4.14
CA GLU A 147 -10.81 15.25 4.66
C GLU A 147 -11.35 14.06 5.48
N ILE A 148 -10.77 12.89 5.23
CA ILE A 148 -11.08 11.67 5.97
C ILE A 148 -10.19 11.63 7.22
N GLU A 149 -10.83 11.57 8.37
CA GLU A 149 -10.11 11.44 9.63
C GLU A 149 -9.35 10.11 9.71
N ARG A 150 -8.18 10.17 10.31
CA ARG A 150 -7.41 8.97 10.63
C ARG A 150 -8.14 8.14 11.67
N ARG A 151 -8.39 6.88 11.35
CA ARG A 151 -9.08 5.94 12.24
C ARG A 151 -8.34 4.61 12.25
N GLY A 152 -8.02 4.13 13.45
CA GLY A 152 -7.43 2.81 13.63
C GLY A 152 -8.44 1.68 13.51
N LEU A 153 -7.95 0.45 13.39
CA LEU A 153 -8.81 -0.74 13.36
C LEU A 153 -9.59 -0.95 14.66
N ASP A 154 -9.05 -0.49 15.79
CA ASP A 154 -9.70 -0.47 17.12
C ASP A 154 -10.95 0.43 17.18
N GLU A 155 -11.10 1.32 16.20
CA GLU A 155 -12.27 2.19 16.06
C GLU A 155 -13.34 1.64 15.11
N CYS A 156 -13.14 0.45 14.55
CA CYS A 156 -14.01 -0.14 13.53
C CYS A 156 -15.49 -0.25 13.95
N GLY A 157 -15.78 -0.56 15.21
CA GLY A 157 -17.16 -0.69 15.72
C GLY A 157 -17.80 0.63 16.15
N ARG A 158 -17.05 1.73 16.20
CA ARG A 158 -17.59 3.04 16.59
C ARG A 158 -18.27 3.67 15.36
N ARG A 159 -19.55 3.99 15.51
CA ARG A 159 -20.28 4.75 14.47
C ARG A 159 -19.68 6.16 14.37
N ALA A 160 -19.41 6.55 13.13
CA ALA A 160 -19.09 7.95 12.82
C ALA A 160 -20.33 8.81 12.90
#